data_d10a75ae578980ac003ee0b7fde9bca4
#
_entry.id   d10a75ae578980ac003ee0b7fde9bca4
#
_cell.length_a   1.000
_cell.length_b   1.000
_cell.length_c   1.000
_cell.angle_alpha   90.00
_cell.angle_beta   90.00
_cell.angle_gamma   90.00
#
_symmetry.space_group_name_H-M   'P 1'
#
loop_
_entity.id
_entity.type
_entity.pdbx_description
1 polymer ?
#
loop_
_entity_poly.entity_id
_entity_poly.type
_entity_poly.pdbx_seq_one_letter_code
_entity_poly.pdbx_strand_id
1 'polypeptide(L)'
;MTVKLKSEKTLGLIGSILVLVGGFIGVIPSVGVFIGSTSLIGQVLVLIALKGLGDKLGDDRPFRYYLYSILVVVGGLFLAGIMVLLGIYSLAGATMAFGKPMEHGIGAAGAVMLALGIIGMVAIVILAIYFSIKAWRAAYEMTHVEEFKKTADFLLWGAVTLIILVGFLLLLVAAVYQILAFANMPEILEREKTEEGTVF
;
A
#
# COMPACT_ATOMS: atom_id res chain seq x y z
N MET A 1 32.82 -5.83 -1.14
CA MET A 1 32.40 -4.99 0.02
C MET A 1 31.19 -5.65 0.66
N THR A 2 31.24 -5.96 1.95
CA THR A 2 30.12 -6.64 2.64
C THR A 2 29.19 -5.61 3.28
N VAL A 3 27.87 -5.76 3.07
CA VAL A 3 26.85 -4.88 3.63
C VAL A 3 26.00 -5.68 4.61
N LYS A 4 25.89 -5.22 5.86
CA LYS A 4 25.08 -5.87 6.91
C LYS A 4 23.64 -5.36 6.85
N LEU A 5 22.67 -6.26 6.64
CA LEU A 5 21.23 -5.98 6.49
C LEU A 5 20.36 -6.53 7.61
N LYS A 6 20.97 -6.99 8.72
CA LYS A 6 20.23 -7.62 9.82
C LYS A 6 19.13 -6.74 10.42
N SER A 7 19.39 -5.44 10.56
CA SER A 7 18.44 -4.47 11.09
C SER A 7 17.24 -4.29 10.16
N GLU A 8 17.48 -4.12 8.88
CA GLU A 8 16.47 -3.93 7.84
C GLU A 8 15.60 -5.18 7.67
N LYS A 9 16.23 -6.36 7.70
CA LYS A 9 15.54 -7.65 7.71
C LYS A 9 14.56 -7.74 8.88
N THR A 10 15.03 -7.47 10.11
CA THR A 10 14.19 -7.59 11.31
C THR A 10 13.05 -6.56 11.31
N LEU A 11 13.33 -5.29 10.97
CA LEU A 11 12.32 -4.24 10.90
C LEU A 11 11.27 -4.53 9.82
N GLY A 12 11.71 -4.96 8.64
CA GLY A 12 10.82 -5.32 7.54
C GLY A 12 9.94 -6.53 7.87
N LEU A 13 10.52 -7.56 8.51
CA LEU A 13 9.79 -8.75 8.93
C LEU A 13 8.71 -8.40 9.96
N ILE A 14 9.06 -7.71 11.06
CA ILE A 14 8.11 -7.30 12.09
C ILE A 14 7.05 -6.38 11.49
N GLY A 15 7.46 -5.41 10.69
CA GLY A 15 6.54 -4.49 10.01
C GLY A 15 5.53 -5.21 9.13
N SER A 16 5.98 -6.17 8.32
CA SER A 16 5.10 -6.96 7.43
C SER A 16 4.10 -7.82 8.21
N ILE A 17 4.52 -8.43 9.31
CA ILE A 17 3.62 -9.19 10.20
C ILE A 17 2.56 -8.25 10.80
N LEU A 18 2.95 -7.07 11.28
CA LEU A 18 2.02 -6.10 11.84
C LEU A 18 1.03 -5.57 10.80
N VAL A 19 1.47 -5.38 9.54
CA VAL A 19 0.57 -5.00 8.43
C VAL A 19 -0.47 -6.10 8.19
N LEU A 20 -0.04 -7.36 8.12
CA LEU A 20 -0.94 -8.48 7.87
C LEU A 20 -1.94 -8.67 9.02
N VAL A 21 -1.45 -8.73 10.26
CA VAL A 21 -2.30 -8.92 11.46
C VAL A 21 -3.25 -7.74 11.65
N GLY A 22 -2.74 -6.50 11.55
CA GLY A 22 -3.55 -5.29 11.69
C GLY A 22 -4.59 -5.14 10.59
N GLY A 23 -4.26 -5.55 9.35
CA GLY A 23 -5.20 -5.55 8.23
C GLY A 23 -6.34 -6.55 8.43
N PHE A 24 -6.05 -7.78 8.89
CA PHE A 24 -7.06 -8.81 9.13
C PHE A 24 -8.01 -8.44 10.28
N ILE A 25 -7.47 -8.02 11.41
CA ILE A 25 -8.28 -7.71 12.60
C ILE A 25 -9.02 -6.39 12.40
N GLY A 26 -8.48 -5.47 11.58
CA GLY A 26 -9.13 -4.20 11.22
C GLY A 26 -10.49 -4.36 10.52
N VAL A 27 -10.80 -5.52 9.95
CA VAL A 27 -12.10 -5.84 9.35
C VAL A 27 -13.19 -6.07 10.39
N ILE A 28 -12.85 -6.33 11.66
CA ILE A 28 -13.82 -6.56 12.74
C ILE A 28 -14.30 -5.20 13.30
N PRO A 29 -15.59 -4.83 13.13
CA PRO A 29 -16.08 -3.47 13.44
C PRO A 29 -15.84 -3.01 14.88
N SER A 30 -15.92 -3.93 15.85
CA SER A 30 -15.81 -3.62 17.29
C SER A 30 -14.36 -3.38 17.76
N VAL A 31 -13.38 -3.86 17.02
CA VAL A 31 -11.95 -3.88 17.40
C VAL A 31 -11.09 -3.13 16.40
N GLY A 32 -11.63 -2.91 15.19
CA GLY A 32 -10.90 -2.42 14.02
C GLY A 32 -10.26 -1.05 14.18
N VAL A 33 -10.86 -0.14 14.95
CA VAL A 33 -10.31 1.21 15.14
C VAL A 33 -9.00 1.17 15.94
N PHE A 34 -8.92 0.34 16.99
CA PHE A 34 -7.72 0.20 17.81
C PHE A 34 -6.61 -0.58 17.12
N ILE A 35 -6.97 -1.61 16.37
CA ILE A 35 -6.01 -2.53 15.73
C ILE A 35 -5.62 -2.06 14.32
N GLY A 36 -6.44 -1.24 13.67
CA GLY A 36 -6.08 -0.56 12.42
C GLY A 36 -4.81 0.31 12.57
N SER A 37 -4.59 0.89 13.75
CA SER A 37 -3.33 1.60 14.07
C SER A 37 -2.10 0.69 14.04
N THR A 38 -2.24 -0.59 14.36
CA THR A 38 -1.14 -1.58 14.30
C THR A 38 -0.66 -1.79 12.86
N SER A 39 -1.56 -1.79 11.88
CA SER A 39 -1.18 -1.86 10.46
C SER A 39 -0.39 -0.62 10.02
N LEU A 40 -0.76 0.57 10.49
CA LEU A 40 -0.01 1.80 10.20
C LEU A 40 1.41 1.75 10.77
N ILE A 41 1.57 1.28 12.03
CA ILE A 41 2.88 1.07 12.63
C ILE A 41 3.70 0.08 11.79
N GLY A 42 3.08 -1.01 11.36
CA GLY A 42 3.70 -1.99 10.48
C GLY A 42 4.19 -1.38 9.17
N GLN A 43 3.37 -0.55 8.52
CA GLN A 43 3.76 0.15 7.30
C GLN A 43 4.94 1.11 7.50
N VAL A 44 4.98 1.81 8.63
CA VAL A 44 6.11 2.69 8.98
C VAL A 44 7.40 1.86 9.19
N LEU A 45 7.32 0.70 9.85
CA LEU A 45 8.48 -0.17 10.03
C LEU A 45 9.00 -0.71 8.69
N VAL A 46 8.11 -1.13 7.79
CA VAL A 46 8.49 -1.54 6.42
C VAL A 46 9.14 -0.38 5.69
N LEU A 47 8.60 0.84 5.81
CA LEU A 47 9.16 2.03 5.17
C LEU A 47 10.57 2.32 5.68
N ILE A 48 10.81 2.22 7.00
CA ILE A 48 12.13 2.40 7.60
C ILE A 48 13.10 1.31 7.12
N ALA A 49 12.64 0.06 7.03
CA ALA A 49 13.43 -1.05 6.51
C ALA A 49 13.86 -0.81 5.05
N LEU A 50 12.93 -0.38 4.19
CA LEU A 50 13.21 -0.05 2.79
C LEU A 50 14.14 1.17 2.65
N LYS A 51 14.01 2.17 3.55
CA LYS A 51 14.92 3.31 3.60
C LYS A 51 16.33 2.87 3.95
N GLY A 52 16.49 2.08 5.02
CA GLY A 52 17.80 1.55 5.44
C GLY A 52 18.42 0.66 4.36
N LEU A 53 17.60 -0.13 3.64
CA LEU A 53 18.03 -0.93 2.50
C LEU A 53 18.57 -0.02 1.38
N GLY A 54 17.83 1.04 1.03
CA GLY A 54 18.22 2.01 0.02
C GLY A 54 19.52 2.73 0.37
N ASP A 55 19.65 3.22 1.60
CA ASP A 55 20.85 3.91 2.07
C ASP A 55 22.10 3.01 2.02
N LYS A 56 21.95 1.73 2.32
CA LYS A 56 23.05 0.76 2.32
C LYS A 56 23.41 0.23 0.93
N LEU A 57 22.41 0.09 0.06
CA LEU A 57 22.60 -0.44 -1.29
C LEU A 57 22.75 0.66 -2.35
N GLY A 58 22.52 1.94 -1.98
CA GLY A 58 22.71 3.09 -2.87
C GLY A 58 21.56 3.25 -3.88
N ASP A 59 20.35 2.75 -3.57
CA ASP A 59 19.19 2.89 -4.42
C ASP A 59 17.91 3.13 -3.60
N ASP A 60 17.40 4.34 -3.61
CA ASP A 60 16.22 4.78 -2.85
C ASP A 60 14.88 4.44 -3.52
N ARG A 61 14.89 3.80 -4.71
CA ARG A 61 13.65 3.51 -5.46
C ARG A 61 12.61 2.73 -4.65
N PRO A 62 12.94 1.65 -3.92
CA PRO A 62 11.96 0.90 -3.14
C PRO A 62 11.29 1.76 -2.08
N PHE A 63 12.08 2.54 -1.33
CA PHE A 63 11.59 3.47 -0.31
C PHE A 63 10.64 4.52 -0.92
N ARG A 64 11.06 5.18 -2.00
CA ARG A 64 10.29 6.26 -2.64
C ARG A 64 8.96 5.75 -3.17
N TYR A 65 8.94 4.61 -3.86
CA TYR A 65 7.71 4.04 -4.39
C TYR A 65 6.77 3.58 -3.27
N TYR A 66 7.30 2.96 -2.22
CA TYR A 66 6.48 2.55 -1.08
C TYR A 66 5.91 3.75 -0.31
N LEU A 67 6.71 4.81 -0.14
CA LEU A 67 6.25 6.07 0.43
C LEU A 67 5.12 6.68 -0.41
N TYR A 68 5.25 6.72 -1.73
CA TYR A 68 4.20 7.22 -2.61
C TYR A 68 2.93 6.39 -2.50
N SER A 69 3.03 5.06 -2.39
CA SER A 69 1.87 4.19 -2.14
C SER A 69 1.13 4.61 -0.87
N ILE A 70 1.83 4.79 0.25
CA ILE A 70 1.24 5.21 1.53
C ILE A 70 0.60 6.61 1.41
N LEU A 71 1.31 7.57 0.83
CA LEU A 71 0.80 8.94 0.65
C LEU A 71 -0.46 8.98 -0.22
N VAL A 72 -0.50 8.19 -1.28
CA VAL A 72 -1.68 8.05 -2.16
C VAL A 72 -2.85 7.45 -1.40
N VAL A 73 -2.62 6.40 -0.59
CA VAL A 73 -3.70 5.81 0.23
C VAL A 73 -4.20 6.80 1.27
N VAL A 74 -3.31 7.33 2.10
CA VAL A 74 -3.70 8.21 3.23
C VAL A 74 -4.32 9.51 2.72
N GLY A 75 -3.63 10.21 1.83
CA GLY A 75 -4.10 11.49 1.29
C GLY A 75 -5.31 11.34 0.37
N GLY A 76 -5.27 10.33 -0.49
CA GLY A 76 -6.31 10.09 -1.47
C GLY A 76 -7.62 9.62 -0.84
N LEU A 77 -7.56 8.64 0.08
CA LEU A 77 -8.76 8.17 0.79
C LEU A 77 -9.36 9.25 1.68
N PHE A 78 -8.54 10.12 2.27
CA PHE A 78 -9.02 11.28 3.03
C PHE A 78 -9.84 12.22 2.13
N LEU A 79 -9.30 12.60 0.97
CA LEU A 79 -10.00 13.48 0.03
C LEU A 79 -11.26 12.82 -0.55
N ALA A 80 -11.17 11.57 -1.01
CA ALA A 80 -12.32 10.85 -1.54
C ALA A 80 -13.39 10.61 -0.47
N GLY A 81 -12.99 10.33 0.78
CA GLY A 81 -13.88 10.20 1.93
C GLY A 81 -14.66 11.48 2.21
N ILE A 82 -14.01 12.64 2.16
CA ILE A 82 -14.69 13.94 2.30
C ILE A 82 -15.73 14.11 1.17
N MET A 83 -15.38 13.80 -0.08
CA MET A 83 -16.32 13.90 -1.19
C MET A 83 -17.54 12.99 -1.02
N VAL A 84 -17.34 11.75 -0.57
CA VAL A 84 -18.43 10.81 -0.28
C VAL A 84 -19.31 11.32 0.86
N LEU A 85 -18.73 11.80 1.96
CA LEU A 85 -19.47 12.36 3.08
C LEU A 85 -20.29 13.57 2.67
N LEU A 86 -19.72 14.51 1.92
CA LEU A 86 -20.43 15.67 1.40
C LEU A 86 -21.56 15.26 0.44
N GLY A 87 -21.33 14.26 -0.39
CA GLY A 87 -22.37 13.68 -1.28
C GLY A 87 -23.52 13.08 -0.50
N ILE A 88 -23.26 12.25 0.52
CA ILE A 88 -24.27 11.67 1.40
C ILE A 88 -25.01 12.77 2.17
N TYR A 89 -24.32 13.74 2.74
CA TYR A 89 -24.92 14.84 3.46
C TYR A 89 -25.85 15.68 2.55
N SER A 90 -25.40 15.98 1.34
CA SER A 90 -26.21 16.71 0.34
C SER A 90 -27.48 15.93 -0.06
N LEU A 91 -27.38 14.61 -0.23
CA LEU A 91 -28.54 13.77 -0.50
C LEU A 91 -29.49 13.67 0.71
N ALA A 92 -28.95 13.46 1.93
CA ALA A 92 -29.75 13.32 3.13
C ALA A 92 -30.39 14.67 3.54
N GLY A 93 -29.64 15.78 3.43
CA GLY A 93 -30.16 17.12 3.69
C GLY A 93 -31.27 17.49 2.72
N ALA A 94 -31.17 17.01 1.50
CA ALA A 94 -32.21 17.13 0.48
C ALA A 94 -33.52 16.47 0.88
N THR A 95 -33.49 15.34 1.57
CA THR A 95 -34.70 14.60 1.98
C THR A 95 -35.30 15.09 3.30
N MET A 96 -34.45 15.58 4.21
CA MET A 96 -34.90 15.94 5.59
C MET A 96 -35.33 17.40 5.77
N ALA A 97 -34.76 18.32 4.98
CA ALA A 97 -34.94 19.75 5.28
C ALA A 97 -36.29 20.32 4.86
N PHE A 98 -37.07 19.68 3.97
CA PHE A 98 -38.17 20.43 3.36
C PHE A 98 -39.53 19.73 3.23
N GLY A 99 -39.73 18.47 3.53
CA GLY A 99 -41.05 17.83 3.39
C GLY A 99 -41.76 18.08 2.03
N LYS A 100 -41.05 18.69 1.08
CA LYS A 100 -41.48 18.99 -0.28
C LYS A 100 -40.49 18.35 -1.27
N PRO A 101 -40.95 17.85 -2.42
CA PRO A 101 -40.04 17.40 -3.46
C PRO A 101 -39.13 18.59 -3.85
N MET A 102 -37.82 18.39 -3.57
CA MET A 102 -36.80 19.40 -3.79
C MET A 102 -36.62 19.73 -5.27
N GLU A 103 -36.32 21.00 -5.55
CA GLU A 103 -35.78 21.40 -6.83
C GLU A 103 -34.62 20.51 -7.23
N HIS A 104 -34.69 19.95 -8.44
CA HIS A 104 -33.85 18.87 -8.99
C HIS A 104 -32.31 19.12 -8.91
N GLY A 105 -31.86 20.31 -8.49
CA GLY A 105 -30.45 20.70 -8.51
C GLY A 105 -29.59 20.14 -7.37
N ILE A 106 -30.07 20.15 -6.11
CA ILE A 106 -29.22 19.82 -4.95
C ILE A 106 -29.03 18.30 -4.83
N GLY A 107 -30.09 17.53 -5.09
CA GLY A 107 -29.99 16.07 -5.11
C GLY A 107 -29.07 15.54 -6.22
N ALA A 108 -29.09 16.19 -7.39
CA ALA A 108 -28.20 15.85 -8.51
C ALA A 108 -26.73 16.16 -8.17
N ALA A 109 -26.44 17.31 -7.55
CA ALA A 109 -25.09 17.65 -7.12
C ALA A 109 -24.53 16.65 -6.09
N GLY A 110 -25.34 16.23 -5.12
CA GLY A 110 -24.98 15.21 -4.15
C GLY A 110 -24.67 13.85 -4.78
N ALA A 111 -25.49 13.43 -5.75
CA ALA A 111 -25.25 12.18 -6.49
C ALA A 111 -23.96 12.24 -7.32
N VAL A 112 -23.67 13.35 -7.96
CA VAL A 112 -22.41 13.55 -8.71
C VAL A 112 -21.20 13.51 -7.76
N MET A 113 -21.25 14.19 -6.62
CA MET A 113 -20.15 14.16 -5.63
C MET A 113 -19.91 12.75 -5.11
N LEU A 114 -20.97 12.00 -4.81
CA LEU A 114 -20.88 10.62 -4.35
C LEU A 114 -20.25 9.71 -5.41
N ALA A 115 -20.70 9.83 -6.67
CA ALA A 115 -20.14 9.08 -7.79
C ALA A 115 -18.65 9.40 -8.00
N LEU A 116 -18.27 10.68 -8.01
CA LEU A 116 -16.87 11.11 -8.14
C LEU A 116 -16.02 10.63 -6.96
N GLY A 117 -16.54 10.63 -5.72
CA GLY A 117 -15.86 10.11 -4.54
C GLY A 117 -15.60 8.61 -4.66
N ILE A 118 -16.57 7.81 -5.10
CA ILE A 118 -16.42 6.36 -5.30
C ILE A 118 -15.42 6.07 -6.43
N ILE A 119 -15.53 6.74 -7.58
CA ILE A 119 -14.57 6.59 -8.69
C ILE A 119 -13.17 6.98 -8.23
N GLY A 120 -13.06 8.07 -7.47
CA GLY A 120 -11.80 8.52 -6.87
C GLY A 120 -11.19 7.45 -5.96
N MET A 121 -11.97 6.81 -5.09
CA MET A 121 -11.48 5.72 -4.24
C MET A 121 -10.90 4.57 -5.05
N VAL A 122 -11.58 4.14 -6.11
CA VAL A 122 -11.09 3.06 -6.99
C VAL A 122 -9.77 3.47 -7.66
N ALA A 123 -9.69 4.69 -8.19
CA ALA A 123 -8.48 5.20 -8.82
C ALA A 123 -7.30 5.27 -7.83
N ILE A 124 -7.53 5.69 -6.59
CA ILE A 124 -6.53 5.75 -5.52
C ILE A 124 -5.99 4.36 -5.20
N VAL A 125 -6.87 3.36 -5.05
CA VAL A 125 -6.46 1.97 -4.78
C VAL A 125 -5.59 1.44 -5.91
N ILE A 126 -5.99 1.64 -7.17
CA ILE A 126 -5.21 1.22 -8.35
C ILE A 126 -3.82 1.88 -8.34
N LEU A 127 -3.76 3.20 -8.10
CA LEU A 127 -2.51 3.94 -8.07
C LEU A 127 -1.59 3.50 -6.92
N ALA A 128 -2.16 3.24 -5.74
CA ALA A 128 -1.43 2.73 -4.59
C ALA A 128 -0.82 1.34 -4.86
N ILE A 129 -1.60 0.43 -5.45
CA ILE A 129 -1.12 -0.90 -5.84
C ILE A 129 -0.01 -0.78 -6.89
N TYR A 130 -0.15 0.10 -7.88
CA TYR A 130 0.88 0.34 -8.88
C TYR A 130 2.22 0.77 -8.25
N PHE A 131 2.21 1.71 -7.30
CA PHE A 131 3.42 2.12 -6.59
C PHE A 131 3.97 1.00 -5.69
N SER A 132 3.10 0.22 -5.04
CA SER A 132 3.53 -0.93 -4.24
C SER A 132 4.23 -1.99 -5.10
N ILE A 133 3.70 -2.32 -6.28
CA ILE A 133 4.33 -3.24 -7.23
C ILE A 133 5.72 -2.74 -7.63
N LYS A 134 5.86 -1.43 -7.94
CA LYS A 134 7.15 -0.84 -8.26
C LYS A 134 8.14 -0.90 -7.09
N ALA A 135 7.66 -0.69 -5.86
CA ALA A 135 8.50 -0.78 -4.67
C ALA A 135 9.09 -2.19 -4.49
N TRP A 136 8.26 -3.23 -4.60
CA TRP A 136 8.69 -4.61 -4.42
C TRP A 136 9.57 -5.11 -5.57
N ARG A 137 9.30 -4.69 -6.81
CA ARG A 137 10.18 -4.98 -7.95
C ARG A 137 11.56 -4.33 -7.78
N ALA A 138 11.61 -3.07 -7.35
CA ALA A 138 12.86 -2.41 -7.07
C ALA A 138 13.63 -3.06 -5.90
N ALA A 139 12.93 -3.53 -4.85
CA ALA A 139 13.53 -4.30 -3.77
C ALA A 139 14.12 -5.63 -4.26
N TYR A 140 13.44 -6.32 -5.19
CA TYR A 140 13.96 -7.52 -5.84
C TYR A 140 15.23 -7.22 -6.65
N GLU A 141 15.23 -6.17 -7.47
CA GLU A 141 16.40 -5.77 -8.27
C GLU A 141 17.66 -5.53 -7.43
N MET A 142 17.48 -5.04 -6.19
CA MET A 142 18.57 -4.73 -5.29
C MET A 142 19.08 -5.92 -4.49
N THR A 143 18.16 -6.80 -4.09
CA THR A 143 18.46 -7.88 -3.14
C THR A 143 18.54 -9.26 -3.78
N HIS A 144 17.98 -9.40 -5.00
CA HIS A 144 17.79 -10.67 -5.72
C HIS A 144 17.01 -11.72 -4.92
N VAL A 145 16.19 -11.28 -3.94
CA VAL A 145 15.31 -12.15 -3.16
C VAL A 145 14.01 -12.36 -3.93
N GLU A 146 13.80 -13.57 -4.46
CA GLU A 146 12.68 -13.92 -5.35
C GLU A 146 11.30 -13.66 -4.73
N GLU A 147 11.18 -13.71 -3.42
CA GLU A 147 9.93 -13.46 -2.71
C GLU A 147 9.43 -12.02 -2.89
N PHE A 148 10.32 -11.04 -3.04
CA PHE A 148 9.91 -9.66 -3.38
C PHE A 148 9.26 -9.57 -4.75
N LYS A 149 9.79 -10.31 -5.74
CA LYS A 149 9.19 -10.41 -7.07
C LYS A 149 7.82 -11.07 -7.01
N LYS A 150 7.72 -12.20 -6.30
CA LYS A 150 6.44 -12.89 -6.08
C LYS A 150 5.41 -11.99 -5.39
N THR A 151 5.82 -11.21 -4.39
CA THR A 151 4.97 -10.20 -3.76
C THR A 151 4.39 -9.24 -4.80
N ALA A 152 5.23 -8.68 -5.67
CA ALA A 152 4.79 -7.76 -6.73
C ALA A 152 3.83 -8.42 -7.71
N ASP A 153 4.09 -9.66 -8.12
CA ASP A 153 3.27 -10.39 -9.09
C ASP A 153 1.91 -10.78 -8.49
N PHE A 154 1.86 -11.23 -7.23
CA PHE A 154 0.60 -11.51 -6.54
C PHE A 154 -0.20 -10.24 -6.25
N LEU A 155 0.44 -9.10 -5.98
CA LEU A 155 -0.24 -7.81 -5.90
C LEU A 155 -0.89 -7.43 -7.24
N LEU A 156 -0.17 -7.61 -8.35
CA LEU A 156 -0.68 -7.35 -9.69
C LEU A 156 -1.91 -8.22 -10.01
N TRP A 157 -1.77 -9.53 -9.86
CA TRP A 157 -2.86 -10.46 -10.12
C TRP A 157 -4.02 -10.29 -9.14
N GLY A 158 -3.72 -10.00 -7.87
CA GLY A 158 -4.72 -9.69 -6.85
C GLY A 158 -5.55 -8.46 -7.23
N ALA A 159 -4.92 -7.40 -7.72
CA ALA A 159 -5.61 -6.20 -8.17
C ALA A 159 -6.51 -6.47 -9.40
N VAL A 160 -6.01 -7.21 -10.38
CA VAL A 160 -6.76 -7.54 -11.61
C VAL A 160 -7.97 -8.43 -11.30
N THR A 161 -7.80 -9.38 -10.38
CA THR A 161 -8.85 -10.36 -10.05
C THR A 161 -9.72 -9.96 -8.84
N LEU A 162 -9.51 -8.76 -8.28
CA LEU A 162 -10.28 -8.24 -7.13
C LEU A 162 -11.79 -8.25 -7.40
N ILE A 163 -12.20 -8.00 -8.64
CA ILE A 163 -13.60 -7.99 -9.09
C ILE A 163 -14.28 -9.37 -8.88
N ILE A 164 -13.52 -10.46 -8.88
CA ILE A 164 -14.03 -11.85 -8.82
C ILE A 164 -13.84 -12.44 -7.39
N LEU A 165 -13.62 -11.63 -6.34
CA LEU A 165 -13.32 -12.07 -4.97
C LEU A 165 -12.04 -12.91 -4.81
N VAL A 166 -11.58 -13.60 -5.85
CA VAL A 166 -10.32 -14.36 -5.86
C VAL A 166 -9.12 -13.43 -5.64
N GLY A 167 -9.22 -12.17 -6.07
CA GLY A 167 -8.18 -11.17 -5.87
C GLY A 167 -7.84 -10.94 -4.40
N PHE A 168 -8.82 -11.01 -3.49
CA PHE A 168 -8.56 -10.89 -2.06
C PHE A 168 -7.63 -12.00 -1.54
N LEU A 169 -7.83 -13.25 -1.97
CA LEU A 169 -6.94 -14.35 -1.61
C LEU A 169 -5.53 -14.14 -2.17
N LEU A 170 -5.40 -13.62 -3.38
CA LEU A 170 -4.09 -13.33 -3.97
C LEU A 170 -3.38 -12.18 -3.24
N LEU A 171 -4.11 -11.17 -2.77
CA LEU A 171 -3.54 -10.10 -1.94
C LEU A 171 -3.04 -10.65 -0.58
N LEU A 172 -3.72 -11.62 0.01
CA LEU A 172 -3.25 -12.32 1.21
C LEU A 172 -1.97 -13.10 0.93
N VAL A 173 -1.92 -13.82 -0.20
CA VAL A 173 -0.71 -14.52 -0.63
C VAL A 173 0.45 -13.53 -0.84
N ALA A 174 0.18 -12.37 -1.45
CA ALA A 174 1.17 -11.31 -1.60
C ALA A 174 1.73 -10.85 -0.23
N ALA A 175 0.86 -10.64 0.77
CA ALA A 175 1.28 -10.25 2.11
C ALA A 175 2.14 -11.34 2.79
N VAL A 176 1.83 -12.62 2.59
CA VAL A 176 2.66 -13.73 3.08
C VAL A 176 4.03 -13.72 2.39
N TYR A 177 4.07 -13.55 1.06
CA TYR A 177 5.35 -13.45 0.34
C TYR A 177 6.16 -12.23 0.76
N GLN A 178 5.54 -11.12 1.12
CA GLN A 178 6.23 -9.96 1.68
C GLN A 178 6.94 -10.31 3.00
N ILE A 179 6.28 -11.07 3.89
CA ILE A 179 6.90 -11.56 5.14
C ILE A 179 8.08 -12.48 4.81
N LEU A 180 7.87 -13.44 3.91
CA LEU A 180 8.90 -14.39 3.49
C LEU A 180 10.09 -13.68 2.83
N ALA A 181 9.85 -12.61 2.06
CA ALA A 181 10.90 -11.84 1.42
C ALA A 181 11.87 -11.23 2.45
N PHE A 182 11.35 -10.61 3.52
CA PHE A 182 12.20 -10.12 4.60
C PHE A 182 12.80 -11.26 5.42
N ALA A 183 12.08 -12.37 5.64
CA ALA A 183 12.61 -13.52 6.36
C ALA A 183 13.79 -14.19 5.64
N ASN A 184 13.71 -14.29 4.30
CA ASN A 184 14.74 -14.92 3.47
C ASN A 184 15.83 -13.95 3.02
N MET A 185 15.69 -12.66 3.31
CA MET A 185 16.71 -11.66 2.97
C MET A 185 18.03 -12.01 3.67
N PRO A 186 19.18 -12.05 2.97
CA PRO A 186 20.45 -12.34 3.58
C PRO A 186 20.85 -11.26 4.58
N GLU A 187 21.44 -11.65 5.69
CA GLU A 187 21.93 -10.70 6.70
C GLU A 187 23.21 -9.97 6.23
N ILE A 188 23.91 -10.55 5.30
CA ILE A 188 25.14 -10.03 4.70
C ILE A 188 25.02 -10.18 3.19
N LEU A 189 25.10 -9.09 2.47
CA LEU A 189 25.21 -9.07 1.00
C LEU A 189 26.66 -8.78 0.61
N GLU A 190 27.24 -9.67 -0.19
CA GLU A 190 28.51 -9.43 -0.85
C GLU A 190 28.24 -8.68 -2.16
N ARG A 191 28.69 -7.43 -2.23
CA ARG A 191 28.73 -6.70 -3.51
C ARG A 191 29.99 -7.13 -4.25
N GLU A 192 29.82 -7.79 -5.38
CA GLU A 192 30.88 -7.83 -6.39
C GLU A 192 31.28 -6.39 -6.71
N LYS A 193 32.59 -6.11 -6.61
CA LYS A 193 33.13 -4.87 -7.18
C LYS A 193 32.85 -4.96 -8.68
N THR A 194 31.90 -4.18 -9.17
CA THR A 194 31.92 -3.81 -10.57
C THR A 194 33.29 -3.17 -10.77
N GLU A 195 34.19 -3.86 -11.48
CA GLU A 195 35.46 -3.30 -11.86
C GLU A 195 35.15 -2.06 -12.73
N GLU A 196 35.16 -0.90 -12.07
CA GLU A 196 35.34 0.36 -12.78
C GLU A 196 36.71 0.31 -13.44
N GLY A 197 36.72 0.19 -14.73
CA GLY A 197 37.87 0.65 -15.40
C GLY A 197 38.50 -0.34 -16.35
N THR A 198 38.25 -0.18 -17.52
CA THR A 198 39.30 0.17 -18.47
C THR A 198 38.64 0.88 -19.64
N VAL A 199 38.55 2.19 -19.50
CA VAL A 199 38.45 3.06 -20.67
C VAL A 199 39.85 3.12 -21.21
N PHE A 200 40.10 2.46 -22.32
CA PHE A 200 41.16 2.83 -23.26
C PHE A 200 40.52 3.55 -24.43
#